data_e87752ab9d9ba2bfc5b346512bbca693
#
_entry.id   e87752ab9d9ba2bfc5b346512bbca693
#
_cell.length_a   1.000
_cell.length_b   1.000
_cell.length_c   1.000
_cell.angle_alpha   90.00
_cell.angle_beta   90.00
_cell.angle_gamma   90.00
#
_symmetry.space_group_name_H-M   'P 1'
#
loop_
_entity.id
_entity.type
_entity.pdbx_description
1 polymer ?
#
loop_
_entity_poly.entity_id
_entity_poly.type
_entity_poly.pdbx_seq_one_letter_code
_entity_poly.pdbx_strand_id
1 'polypeptide(L)'
;MTQQPYHQAGDAGEFLHDFLLRAVGTTPDRPAVVESPRPGQTTVTTYGELGSLVHTYTAALEELGIETGARVILEAETTALSVAMFLACSRAGLTFIPVSPEMPGRRLLSIIATARPALHLQAADGERADIPHEVGAARFGPGGLAVERMPDWRTPRRRTPCVTDPAYIIFTSGTTGRPKGVVMSHRAVVAFYRGMLGHRLATPDDRIASTSPLQFDFSLLNIGLALGSGASVVPVPPRLVRWPRHFLRVLRETGATQVNGVPSIWRQALRYEPARLAALQGLRRVLFCGEVFPPAELRRLQELLPRAEFTNCYGSTESMACSFEPVPRPLPETADQLSIGIAHPGAELLLVDGTGEIVEEPGVPGELHLRSPALFTGYWDDPVATRAALVPDPLSPQSGQLVLRTGDLGVRGKDGEFYFCGRTDSQVQINGNRVELGEVEQQLQAYPGVTAAAVLALPGPDGGQQLTAFTVPATRRTGTDGPHGEANAWDAGALRDFCARTLPPYMVPQEFHLVDTLPTTANGKVDRAALAAGVGAVPESGGGSVKGSPGSPDSAGAPDSTGRPPGIPVRAPVVLRGCGR
;
A
#
# COMPACT_ATOMS: atom_id res chain seq x y z
N MET A 1 -5.48 -23.11 42.84
CA MET A 1 -5.46 -22.42 41.57
C MET A 1 -4.07 -21.80 41.41
N THR A 2 -3.18 -22.50 40.78
CA THR A 2 -1.78 -22.16 40.63
C THR A 2 -1.61 -21.22 39.44
N GLN A 3 -1.19 -19.98 39.72
CA GLN A 3 -0.70 -19.06 38.71
C GLN A 3 0.46 -19.73 37.99
N GLN A 4 0.32 -20.00 36.68
CA GLN A 4 1.45 -20.35 35.84
C GLN A 4 2.34 -19.11 35.72
N PRO A 5 3.64 -19.24 35.99
CA PRO A 5 4.57 -18.13 35.84
C PRO A 5 4.69 -17.74 34.37
N TYR A 6 4.70 -16.43 34.10
CA TYR A 6 5.16 -15.87 32.83
C TYR A 6 6.46 -16.59 32.43
N HIS A 7 6.46 -17.24 31.28
CA HIS A 7 7.67 -17.80 30.72
C HIS A 7 8.70 -16.67 30.60
N GLN A 8 9.75 -16.77 31.40
CA GLN A 8 10.95 -15.95 31.20
C GLN A 8 11.46 -16.27 29.79
N ALA A 9 11.62 -15.22 28.99
CA ALA A 9 12.16 -15.28 27.65
C ALA A 9 13.64 -15.68 27.67
N GLY A 10 13.89 -16.98 27.75
CA GLY A 10 15.14 -17.62 27.53
C GLY A 10 14.94 -18.68 26.46
N ASP A 11 15.49 -18.47 25.28
CA ASP A 11 15.70 -19.42 24.17
C ASP A 11 14.51 -19.93 23.34
N ALA A 12 13.26 -19.67 23.64
CA ALA A 12 12.17 -19.86 22.68
C ALA A 12 12.02 -18.58 21.83
N GLY A 13 11.96 -18.72 20.51
CA GLY A 13 11.86 -17.58 19.57
C GLY A 13 10.74 -16.60 19.96
N GLU A 14 10.93 -15.32 19.67
CA GLU A 14 10.04 -14.24 20.03
C GLU A 14 8.89 -14.10 19.03
N PHE A 15 7.67 -13.99 19.54
CA PHE A 15 6.47 -13.74 18.73
C PHE A 15 6.26 -12.24 18.50
N LEU A 16 5.48 -11.91 17.48
CA LEU A 16 5.09 -10.53 17.15
C LEU A 16 4.53 -9.78 18.36
N HIS A 17 3.59 -10.38 19.09
CA HIS A 17 2.97 -9.75 20.26
C HIS A 17 3.95 -9.54 21.42
N ASP A 18 4.89 -10.47 21.66
CA ASP A 18 5.92 -10.31 22.69
C ASP A 18 6.82 -9.12 22.37
N PHE A 19 7.22 -9.00 21.10
CA PHE A 19 8.08 -7.92 20.64
C PHE A 19 7.41 -6.54 20.83
N LEU A 20 6.15 -6.40 20.42
CA LEU A 20 5.44 -5.12 20.44
C LEU A 20 4.89 -4.73 21.83
N LEU A 21 4.72 -5.69 22.74
CA LEU A 21 4.19 -5.44 24.09
C LEU A 21 5.28 -5.32 25.18
N ARG A 22 6.56 -5.28 24.80
CA ARG A 22 7.67 -5.17 25.77
C ARG A 22 7.50 -3.96 26.71
N ALA A 23 7.05 -2.83 26.17
CA ALA A 23 6.87 -1.60 26.94
C ALA A 23 5.73 -1.68 27.97
N VAL A 24 4.80 -2.64 27.83
CA VAL A 24 3.74 -2.89 28.83
C VAL A 24 4.31 -3.21 30.22
N GLY A 25 5.39 -4.00 30.25
CA GLY A 25 6.05 -4.38 31.51
C GLY A 25 7.04 -3.34 32.04
N THR A 26 7.55 -2.44 31.20
CA THR A 26 8.62 -1.51 31.58
C THR A 26 8.15 -0.06 31.73
N THR A 27 7.20 0.38 30.93
CA THR A 27 6.69 1.77 30.88
C THR A 27 5.18 1.80 30.63
N PRO A 28 4.35 1.18 31.52
CA PRO A 28 2.90 1.02 31.30
C PRO A 28 2.14 2.34 31.16
N ASP A 29 2.61 3.40 31.82
CA ASP A 29 1.92 4.70 31.85
C ASP A 29 2.24 5.58 30.62
N ARG A 30 3.22 5.17 29.77
CA ARG A 30 3.52 5.92 28.55
C ARG A 30 2.42 5.75 27.50
N PRO A 31 2.15 6.80 26.68
CA PRO A 31 1.24 6.69 25.55
C PRO A 31 1.71 5.62 24.54
N ALA A 32 0.82 4.68 24.17
CA ALA A 32 1.04 3.72 23.11
C ALA A 32 0.31 4.11 21.82
N VAL A 33 -0.95 4.58 21.96
CA VAL A 33 -1.75 5.04 20.83
C VAL A 33 -2.36 6.39 21.16
N VAL A 34 -2.27 7.35 20.22
CA VAL A 34 -2.83 8.70 20.37
C VAL A 34 -3.75 8.97 19.18
N GLU A 35 -5.03 9.19 19.42
CA GLU A 35 -6.06 9.35 18.39
C GLU A 35 -6.70 10.74 18.45
N SER A 36 -7.15 11.26 17.31
CA SER A 36 -7.99 12.47 17.21
C SER A 36 -9.33 12.12 16.55
N PRO A 37 -10.27 11.53 17.31
CA PRO A 37 -11.54 11.03 16.77
C PRO A 37 -12.43 12.17 16.26
N ARG A 38 -12.35 13.36 16.88
CA ARG A 38 -13.09 14.57 16.48
C ARG A 38 -12.20 15.80 16.59
N PRO A 39 -12.50 16.89 15.87
CA PRO A 39 -11.79 18.16 16.01
C PRO A 39 -11.74 18.62 17.48
N GLY A 40 -10.53 18.95 17.96
CA GLY A 40 -10.30 19.40 19.33
C GLY A 40 -10.37 18.31 20.41
N GLN A 41 -10.55 17.05 20.04
CA GLN A 41 -10.56 15.92 20.96
C GLN A 41 -9.39 14.98 20.66
N THR A 42 -8.58 14.70 21.68
CA THR A 42 -7.50 13.71 21.61
C THR A 42 -7.72 12.67 22.69
N THR A 43 -7.61 11.40 22.32
CA THR A 43 -7.64 10.27 23.23
C THR A 43 -6.27 9.62 23.27
N VAL A 44 -5.87 9.15 24.45
CA VAL A 44 -4.60 8.46 24.67
C VAL A 44 -4.89 7.11 25.27
N THR A 45 -4.35 6.07 24.64
CA THR A 45 -4.31 4.72 25.21
C THR A 45 -2.87 4.45 25.63
N THR A 46 -2.64 4.21 26.91
CA THR A 46 -1.31 3.88 27.44
C THR A 46 -0.89 2.46 27.09
N TYR A 47 0.39 2.13 27.27
CA TYR A 47 0.86 0.74 27.09
C TYR A 47 0.16 -0.23 28.04
N GLY A 48 -0.09 0.17 29.29
CA GLY A 48 -0.83 -0.65 30.27
C GLY A 48 -2.27 -0.91 29.85
N GLU A 49 -2.96 0.12 29.35
CA GLU A 49 -4.33 -0.02 28.82
C GLU A 49 -4.37 -0.88 27.56
N LEU A 50 -3.40 -0.68 26.62
CA LEU A 50 -3.25 -1.53 25.43
C LEU A 50 -3.02 -2.99 25.82
N GLY A 51 -2.12 -3.26 26.77
CA GLY A 51 -1.87 -4.59 27.31
C GLY A 51 -3.10 -5.25 27.93
N SER A 52 -3.92 -4.47 28.66
CA SER A 52 -5.17 -4.92 29.25
C SER A 52 -6.23 -5.29 28.20
N LEU A 53 -6.35 -4.46 27.13
CA LEU A 53 -7.22 -4.77 25.99
C LEU A 53 -6.79 -6.06 25.28
N VAL A 54 -5.48 -6.21 25.04
CA VAL A 54 -4.92 -7.44 24.42
C VAL A 54 -5.24 -8.66 25.28
N HIS A 55 -5.07 -8.56 26.60
CA HIS A 55 -5.40 -9.66 27.51
C HIS A 55 -6.88 -10.04 27.44
N THR A 56 -7.79 -9.06 27.51
CA THR A 56 -9.24 -9.24 27.43
C THR A 56 -9.66 -9.91 26.12
N TYR A 57 -9.15 -9.43 25.00
CA TYR A 57 -9.47 -10.00 23.70
C TYR A 57 -8.86 -11.40 23.52
N THR A 58 -7.64 -11.63 24.02
CA THR A 58 -7.02 -12.97 23.96
C THR A 58 -7.86 -13.98 24.71
N ALA A 59 -8.28 -13.68 25.93
CA ALA A 59 -9.13 -14.58 26.73
C ALA A 59 -10.45 -14.90 26.00
N ALA A 60 -11.10 -13.88 25.42
CA ALA A 60 -12.34 -14.08 24.68
C ALA A 60 -12.15 -14.92 23.40
N LEU A 61 -11.03 -14.74 22.67
CA LEU A 61 -10.69 -15.55 21.49
C LEU A 61 -10.36 -17.00 21.88
N GLU A 62 -9.70 -17.23 23.01
CA GLU A 62 -9.40 -18.57 23.53
C GLU A 62 -10.67 -19.32 23.96
N GLU A 63 -11.66 -18.63 24.53
CA GLU A 63 -12.97 -19.21 24.90
C GLU A 63 -13.74 -19.71 23.68
N LEU A 64 -13.54 -19.12 22.48
CA LEU A 64 -14.14 -19.61 21.24
C LEU A 64 -13.58 -20.97 20.80
N GLY A 65 -12.47 -21.43 21.38
CA GLY A 65 -11.87 -22.72 21.07
C GLY A 65 -11.35 -22.86 19.65
N ILE A 66 -11.02 -21.76 18.97
CA ILE A 66 -10.55 -21.73 17.57
C ILE A 66 -9.21 -22.48 17.45
N GLU A 67 -9.02 -23.20 16.35
CA GLU A 67 -7.79 -23.95 16.05
C GLU A 67 -6.57 -23.02 15.96
N THR A 68 -5.42 -23.44 16.53
CA THR A 68 -4.15 -22.71 16.38
C THR A 68 -3.74 -22.65 14.90
N GLY A 69 -3.41 -21.46 14.41
CA GLY A 69 -3.09 -21.18 13.00
C GLY A 69 -4.33 -20.91 12.12
N ALA A 70 -5.53 -20.92 12.69
CA ALA A 70 -6.72 -20.55 11.94
C ALA A 70 -6.66 -19.08 11.51
N ARG A 71 -7.19 -18.81 10.30
CA ARG A 71 -7.25 -17.46 9.73
C ARG A 71 -8.45 -16.72 10.29
N VAL A 72 -8.24 -15.46 10.64
CA VAL A 72 -9.27 -14.57 11.17
C VAL A 72 -9.26 -13.27 10.38
N ILE A 73 -10.39 -12.89 9.78
CA ILE A 73 -10.51 -11.57 9.16
C ILE A 73 -10.70 -10.54 10.27
N LEU A 74 -9.89 -9.48 10.20
CA LEU A 74 -9.99 -8.31 11.07
C LEU A 74 -10.41 -7.10 10.23
N GLU A 75 -11.70 -6.77 10.27
CA GLU A 75 -12.28 -5.65 9.55
C GLU A 75 -12.42 -4.44 10.47
N ALA A 76 -11.53 -3.47 10.30
CA ALA A 76 -11.52 -2.25 11.10
C ALA A 76 -10.70 -1.13 10.45
N GLU A 77 -10.97 0.13 10.82
CA GLU A 77 -10.00 1.21 10.69
C GLU A 77 -8.84 0.98 11.67
N THR A 78 -7.69 1.63 11.44
CA THR A 78 -6.57 1.58 12.37
C THR A 78 -6.89 2.42 13.60
N THR A 79 -7.09 1.76 14.74
CA THR A 79 -7.43 2.36 16.05
C THR A 79 -6.69 1.61 17.15
N ALA A 80 -6.70 2.13 18.38
CA ALA A 80 -6.16 1.41 19.54
C ALA A 80 -6.82 0.04 19.72
N LEU A 81 -8.13 -0.08 19.46
CA LEU A 81 -8.87 -1.33 19.58
C LEU A 81 -8.46 -2.35 18.52
N SER A 82 -8.28 -1.93 17.26
CA SER A 82 -7.85 -2.84 16.20
C SER A 82 -6.38 -3.25 16.38
N VAL A 83 -5.51 -2.35 16.88
CA VAL A 83 -4.13 -2.69 17.27
C VAL A 83 -4.14 -3.74 18.39
N ALA A 84 -4.96 -3.56 19.43
CA ALA A 84 -5.12 -4.54 20.50
C ALA A 84 -5.64 -5.88 19.96
N MET A 85 -6.61 -5.87 19.03
CA MET A 85 -7.21 -7.08 18.49
C MET A 85 -6.22 -7.89 17.63
N PHE A 86 -5.43 -7.26 16.77
CA PHE A 86 -4.45 -8.05 15.99
C PHE A 86 -3.35 -8.63 16.90
N LEU A 87 -2.94 -7.92 17.96
CA LEU A 87 -2.01 -8.45 18.95
C LEU A 87 -2.60 -9.61 19.74
N ALA A 88 -3.90 -9.53 20.05
CA ALA A 88 -4.64 -10.62 20.68
C ALA A 88 -4.76 -11.85 19.77
N CYS A 89 -5.04 -11.66 18.46
CA CYS A 89 -5.02 -12.75 17.49
C CYS A 89 -3.64 -13.44 17.47
N SER A 90 -2.55 -12.63 17.41
CA SER A 90 -1.18 -13.14 17.46
C SER A 90 -0.93 -13.96 18.74
N ARG A 91 -1.39 -13.47 19.90
CA ARG A 91 -1.22 -14.13 21.20
C ARG A 91 -2.03 -15.41 21.35
N ALA A 92 -3.24 -15.44 20.78
CA ALA A 92 -4.10 -16.61 20.73
C ALA A 92 -3.63 -17.68 19.73
N GLY A 93 -2.54 -17.41 18.99
CA GLY A 93 -1.99 -18.31 17.95
C GLY A 93 -2.84 -18.33 16.68
N LEU A 94 -3.53 -17.23 16.36
CA LEU A 94 -4.37 -17.04 15.17
C LEU A 94 -3.65 -16.20 14.12
N THR A 95 -3.92 -16.49 12.86
CA THR A 95 -3.39 -15.73 11.71
C THR A 95 -4.40 -14.66 11.31
N PHE A 96 -4.12 -13.37 11.55
CA PHE A 96 -5.05 -12.32 11.18
C PHE A 96 -4.90 -11.88 9.71
N ILE A 97 -6.02 -11.51 9.10
CA ILE A 97 -6.14 -10.97 7.75
C ILE A 97 -6.78 -9.59 7.86
N PRO A 98 -6.01 -8.50 7.82
CA PRO A 98 -6.57 -7.16 7.94
C PRO A 98 -7.32 -6.77 6.66
N VAL A 99 -8.53 -6.22 6.82
CA VAL A 99 -9.32 -5.66 5.74
C VAL A 99 -9.91 -4.31 6.13
N SER A 100 -10.06 -3.42 5.15
CA SER A 100 -10.72 -2.13 5.36
C SER A 100 -12.24 -2.28 5.39
N PRO A 101 -12.97 -1.52 6.21
CA PRO A 101 -14.42 -1.40 6.12
C PRO A 101 -14.91 -0.89 4.75
N GLU A 102 -14.08 -0.14 4.02
CA GLU A 102 -14.36 0.37 2.66
C GLU A 102 -14.14 -0.70 1.57
N MET A 103 -13.68 -1.92 1.92
CA MET A 103 -13.43 -2.96 0.92
C MET A 103 -14.74 -3.41 0.25
N PRO A 104 -14.81 -3.45 -1.10
CA PRO A 104 -15.99 -3.95 -1.80
C PRO A 104 -16.37 -5.37 -1.35
N GLY A 105 -17.66 -5.62 -1.12
CA GLY A 105 -18.14 -6.91 -0.61
C GLY A 105 -17.71 -8.10 -1.48
N ARG A 106 -17.75 -7.96 -2.83
CA ARG A 106 -17.30 -9.01 -3.75
C ARG A 106 -15.82 -9.35 -3.59
N ARG A 107 -14.97 -8.32 -3.33
CA ARG A 107 -13.54 -8.55 -3.06
C ARG A 107 -13.34 -9.29 -1.75
N LEU A 108 -14.05 -8.89 -0.70
CA LEU A 108 -14.02 -9.60 0.58
C LEU A 108 -14.46 -11.06 0.45
N LEU A 109 -15.53 -11.34 -0.30
CA LEU A 109 -15.98 -12.71 -0.56
C LEU A 109 -14.93 -13.53 -1.32
N SER A 110 -14.18 -12.92 -2.25
CA SER A 110 -13.05 -13.58 -2.92
C SER A 110 -11.92 -13.93 -1.95
N ILE A 111 -11.61 -13.02 -1.01
CA ILE A 111 -10.62 -13.26 0.06
C ILE A 111 -11.10 -14.38 0.98
N ILE A 112 -12.37 -14.37 1.40
CA ILE A 112 -12.97 -15.41 2.24
C ILE A 112 -12.89 -16.77 1.56
N ALA A 113 -13.26 -16.84 0.28
CA ALA A 113 -13.20 -18.10 -0.49
C ALA A 113 -11.78 -18.67 -0.59
N THR A 114 -10.77 -17.79 -0.72
CA THR A 114 -9.36 -18.18 -0.81
C THR A 114 -8.77 -18.54 0.56
N ALA A 115 -8.96 -17.66 1.55
CA ALA A 115 -8.35 -17.81 2.88
C ALA A 115 -9.07 -18.81 3.77
N ARG A 116 -10.37 -19.04 3.54
CA ARG A 116 -11.24 -19.90 4.36
C ARG A 116 -11.08 -19.55 5.86
N PRO A 117 -11.39 -18.31 6.25
CA PRO A 117 -11.22 -17.87 7.62
C PRO A 117 -12.23 -18.58 8.54
N ALA A 118 -11.82 -18.76 9.76
CA ALA A 118 -12.64 -19.31 10.81
C ALA A 118 -13.63 -18.31 11.38
N LEU A 119 -13.17 -17.06 11.48
CA LEU A 119 -13.87 -16.00 12.17
C LEU A 119 -13.71 -14.69 11.40
N HIS A 120 -14.76 -13.91 11.34
CA HIS A 120 -14.77 -12.52 10.94
C HIS A 120 -14.94 -11.65 12.19
N LEU A 121 -13.93 -10.85 12.50
CA LEU A 121 -13.92 -9.87 13.58
C LEU A 121 -14.17 -8.49 12.98
N GLN A 122 -15.25 -7.86 13.37
CA GLN A 122 -15.60 -6.51 12.93
C GLN A 122 -15.55 -5.54 14.12
N ALA A 123 -15.08 -4.31 13.90
CA ALA A 123 -15.22 -3.27 14.90
C ALA A 123 -16.71 -3.04 15.25
N ALA A 124 -17.00 -2.68 16.50
CA ALA A 124 -18.37 -2.59 17.01
C ALA A 124 -19.28 -1.61 16.24
N ASP A 125 -18.67 -0.59 15.60
CA ASP A 125 -19.33 0.41 14.75
C ASP A 125 -19.38 0.01 13.26
N GLY A 126 -18.91 -1.20 12.91
CA GLY A 126 -18.95 -1.69 11.54
C GLY A 126 -20.37 -2.06 11.09
N GLU A 127 -20.64 -1.91 9.80
CA GLU A 127 -22.02 -2.10 9.24
C GLU A 127 -22.15 -3.32 8.32
N ARG A 128 -21.05 -4.06 8.07
CA ARG A 128 -21.09 -5.20 7.14
C ARG A 128 -21.90 -6.37 7.70
N ALA A 129 -22.85 -6.86 6.94
CA ALA A 129 -23.73 -7.97 7.31
C ALA A 129 -23.56 -9.22 6.41
N ASP A 130 -23.03 -9.06 5.19
CA ASP A 130 -22.99 -10.12 4.15
C ASP A 130 -21.78 -11.05 4.31
N ILE A 131 -21.66 -11.71 5.47
CA ILE A 131 -20.60 -12.71 5.72
C ILE A 131 -21.20 -14.11 5.58
N PRO A 132 -20.56 -15.02 4.81
CA PRO A 132 -21.03 -16.40 4.61
C PRO A 132 -21.30 -17.11 5.95
N HIS A 133 -22.36 -17.93 5.99
CA HIS A 133 -22.83 -18.57 7.22
C HIS A 133 -21.83 -19.55 7.84
N GLU A 134 -20.94 -20.11 7.04
CA GLU A 134 -19.86 -21.01 7.47
C GLU A 134 -18.73 -20.29 8.23
N VAL A 135 -18.64 -18.97 8.14
CA VAL A 135 -17.65 -18.17 8.85
C VAL A 135 -18.26 -17.66 10.15
N GLY A 136 -17.60 -17.91 11.29
CA GLY A 136 -17.99 -17.30 12.56
C GLY A 136 -17.97 -15.78 12.48
N ALA A 137 -18.77 -15.10 13.29
CA ALA A 137 -18.84 -13.65 13.30
C ALA A 137 -18.84 -13.11 14.74
N ALA A 138 -18.03 -12.09 14.98
CA ALA A 138 -18.00 -11.40 16.27
C ALA A 138 -17.66 -9.92 16.08
N ARG A 139 -18.15 -9.09 17.01
CA ARG A 139 -17.81 -7.66 17.09
C ARG A 139 -16.93 -7.40 18.29
N PHE A 140 -15.96 -6.52 18.11
CA PHE A 140 -15.07 -6.10 19.18
C PHE A 140 -15.17 -4.60 19.44
N GLY A 141 -15.03 -4.23 20.70
CA GLY A 141 -15.10 -2.85 21.16
C GLY A 141 -14.50 -2.69 22.55
N PRO A 142 -14.65 -1.51 23.19
CA PRO A 142 -14.10 -1.24 24.51
C PRO A 142 -14.57 -2.24 25.60
N GLY A 143 -15.75 -2.80 25.43
CA GLY A 143 -16.34 -3.77 26.36
C GLY A 143 -15.93 -5.24 26.15
N GLY A 144 -15.06 -5.51 25.17
CA GLY A 144 -14.63 -6.89 24.85
C GLY A 144 -15.12 -7.39 23.50
N LEU A 145 -15.38 -8.69 23.40
CA LEU A 145 -15.82 -9.39 22.20
C LEU A 145 -17.28 -9.83 22.35
N ALA A 146 -18.13 -9.45 21.43
CA ALA A 146 -19.51 -9.89 21.32
C ALA A 146 -19.65 -10.89 20.16
N VAL A 147 -19.90 -12.16 20.48
CA VAL A 147 -20.04 -13.22 19.48
C VAL A 147 -21.45 -13.20 18.91
N GLU A 148 -21.56 -13.02 17.58
CA GLU A 148 -22.86 -13.03 16.86
C GLU A 148 -23.14 -14.41 16.26
N ARG A 149 -22.09 -15.12 15.85
CA ARG A 149 -22.17 -16.46 15.28
C ARG A 149 -20.91 -17.26 15.63
N MET A 150 -21.09 -18.43 16.25
CA MET A 150 -19.99 -19.32 16.56
C MET A 150 -19.36 -19.88 15.29
N PRO A 151 -18.04 -20.05 15.25
CA PRO A 151 -17.36 -20.78 14.17
C PRO A 151 -17.86 -22.24 14.10
N ASP A 152 -17.99 -22.80 12.90
CA ASP A 152 -18.33 -24.22 12.71
C ASP A 152 -17.07 -25.10 12.83
N TRP A 153 -16.79 -25.55 14.06
CA TRP A 153 -15.64 -26.41 14.34
C TRP A 153 -16.09 -27.80 14.77
N ARG A 154 -15.64 -28.81 14.04
CA ARG A 154 -15.94 -30.20 14.40
C ARG A 154 -14.98 -30.76 15.46
N THR A 155 -13.72 -30.36 15.47
CA THR A 155 -12.73 -30.76 16.49
C THR A 155 -11.49 -29.89 16.36
N PRO A 156 -11.38 -28.76 17.08
CA PRO A 156 -10.25 -27.87 16.95
C PRO A 156 -8.96 -28.54 17.42
N ARG A 157 -7.94 -28.52 16.56
CA ARG A 157 -6.62 -28.98 16.90
C ARG A 157 -5.83 -27.83 17.53
N ARG A 158 -5.82 -27.76 18.84
CA ARG A 158 -4.96 -26.80 19.56
C ARG A 158 -3.58 -27.38 19.76
N ARG A 159 -2.58 -26.62 19.39
CA ARG A 159 -1.14 -26.92 19.57
C ARG A 159 -0.44 -25.67 20.08
N THR A 160 0.77 -25.85 20.62
CA THR A 160 1.63 -24.70 20.93
C THR A 160 2.01 -23.98 19.65
N PRO A 161 1.80 -22.66 19.53
CA PRO A 161 2.24 -21.89 18.39
C PRO A 161 3.76 -21.94 18.23
N CYS A 162 4.23 -21.85 16.99
CA CYS A 162 5.65 -21.78 16.64
C CYS A 162 5.94 -20.45 15.97
N VAL A 163 7.15 -19.90 16.14
CA VAL A 163 7.53 -18.60 15.52
C VAL A 163 7.55 -18.65 13.98
N THR A 164 7.56 -19.83 13.40
CA THR A 164 7.40 -20.05 11.96
C THR A 164 5.95 -20.09 11.51
N ASP A 165 4.97 -20.10 12.43
CA ASP A 165 3.57 -20.00 12.07
C ASP A 165 3.27 -18.63 11.46
N PRO A 166 2.27 -18.55 10.56
CA PRO A 166 1.84 -17.29 9.99
C PRO A 166 1.31 -16.33 11.07
N ALA A 167 1.91 -15.14 11.15
CA ALA A 167 1.42 -14.05 11.99
C ALA A 167 0.24 -13.37 11.31
N TYR A 168 0.36 -13.09 10.01
CA TYR A 168 -0.69 -12.45 9.23
C TYR A 168 -0.63 -12.82 7.74
N ILE A 169 -1.71 -12.53 7.04
CA ILE A 169 -1.80 -12.59 5.58
C ILE A 169 -2.35 -11.27 5.06
N ILE A 170 -1.57 -10.54 4.26
CA ILE A 170 -2.02 -9.34 3.58
C ILE A 170 -2.35 -9.68 2.13
N PHE A 171 -3.57 -9.34 1.69
CA PHE A 171 -4.01 -9.56 0.32
C PHE A 171 -3.69 -8.36 -0.56
N THR A 172 -2.85 -8.58 -1.56
CA THR A 172 -2.47 -7.59 -2.59
C THR A 172 -3.18 -7.87 -3.91
N SER A 173 -3.09 -6.94 -4.88
CA SER A 173 -3.53 -7.19 -6.25
C SER A 173 -2.75 -8.35 -6.87
N GLY A 174 -3.39 -9.11 -7.75
CA GLY A 174 -2.79 -10.28 -8.38
C GLY A 174 -2.87 -10.26 -9.90
N THR A 175 -1.81 -10.73 -10.58
CA THR A 175 -1.71 -10.80 -12.04
C THR A 175 -2.80 -11.65 -12.71
N THR A 176 -3.43 -12.56 -11.97
CA THR A 176 -4.50 -13.44 -12.43
C THR A 176 -5.90 -12.89 -12.18
N GLY A 177 -6.05 -11.62 -11.79
CA GLY A 177 -7.32 -10.99 -11.44
C GLY A 177 -7.91 -11.44 -10.10
N ARG A 178 -7.15 -12.21 -9.31
CA ARG A 178 -7.52 -12.61 -7.94
C ARG A 178 -6.49 -12.07 -6.94
N PRO A 179 -6.94 -11.59 -5.78
CA PRO A 179 -6.01 -11.13 -4.74
C PRO A 179 -5.05 -12.24 -4.30
N LYS A 180 -3.76 -11.90 -4.17
CA LYS A 180 -2.71 -12.79 -3.66
C LYS A 180 -2.51 -12.54 -2.16
N GLY A 181 -2.55 -13.58 -1.35
CA GLY A 181 -2.31 -13.49 0.09
C GLY A 181 -0.83 -13.65 0.43
N VAL A 182 -0.14 -12.58 0.79
CA VAL A 182 1.26 -12.60 1.25
C VAL A 182 1.32 -13.09 2.68
N VAL A 183 1.97 -14.21 2.93
CA VAL A 183 2.03 -14.88 4.25
C VAL A 183 3.31 -14.49 4.99
N MET A 184 3.19 -13.80 6.12
CA MET A 184 4.32 -13.44 6.97
C MET A 184 4.30 -14.23 8.26
N SER A 185 5.43 -14.87 8.59
CA SER A 185 5.61 -15.57 9.86
C SER A 185 6.01 -14.62 10.99
N HIS A 186 5.74 -15.00 12.25
CA HIS A 186 6.22 -14.24 13.42
C HIS A 186 7.73 -14.00 13.35
N ARG A 187 8.50 -15.04 13.01
CA ARG A 187 9.96 -14.96 12.88
C ARG A 187 10.39 -13.89 11.86
N ALA A 188 9.76 -13.86 10.69
CA ALA A 188 10.11 -12.92 9.63
C ALA A 188 9.81 -11.46 10.04
N VAL A 189 8.63 -11.23 10.64
CA VAL A 189 8.22 -9.90 11.09
C VAL A 189 9.12 -9.38 12.22
N VAL A 190 9.45 -10.22 13.21
CA VAL A 190 10.36 -9.83 14.30
C VAL A 190 11.77 -9.57 13.79
N ALA A 191 12.26 -10.38 12.83
CA ALA A 191 13.56 -10.15 12.19
C ALA A 191 13.60 -8.79 11.48
N PHE A 192 12.54 -8.45 10.74
CA PHE A 192 12.39 -7.14 10.13
C PHE A 192 12.40 -6.00 11.16
N TYR A 193 11.60 -6.09 12.22
CA TYR A 193 11.55 -5.04 13.25
C TYR A 193 12.90 -4.82 13.92
N ARG A 194 13.66 -5.89 14.20
CA ARG A 194 15.01 -5.76 14.75
C ARG A 194 15.96 -5.03 13.80
N GLY A 195 15.93 -5.35 12.50
CA GLY A 195 16.71 -4.66 11.48
C GLY A 195 16.34 -3.18 11.38
N MET A 196 15.03 -2.88 11.30
CA MET A 196 14.49 -1.52 11.23
C MET A 196 14.87 -0.67 12.45
N LEU A 197 14.72 -1.19 13.66
CA LEU A 197 15.04 -0.46 14.88
C LEU A 197 16.55 -0.17 15.01
N GLY A 198 17.40 -0.94 14.34
CA GLY A 198 18.84 -0.66 14.23
C GLY A 198 19.15 0.70 13.60
N HIS A 199 18.27 1.22 12.73
CA HIS A 199 18.41 2.54 12.12
C HIS A 199 18.05 3.71 13.06
N ARG A 200 17.50 3.45 14.25
CA ARG A 200 17.10 4.47 15.24
C ARG A 200 16.17 5.54 14.66
N LEU A 201 15.24 5.13 13.83
CA LEU A 201 14.27 6.01 13.17
C LEU A 201 13.24 6.63 14.12
N ALA A 202 13.15 6.15 15.36
CA ALA A 202 12.28 6.68 16.39
C ALA A 202 12.90 6.54 17.79
N THR A 203 12.44 7.37 18.70
CA THR A 203 12.76 7.34 20.13
C THR A 203 11.47 7.17 20.93
N PRO A 204 11.54 6.78 22.22
CA PRO A 204 10.35 6.67 23.07
C PRO A 204 9.51 7.96 23.17
N ASP A 205 10.08 9.13 22.90
CA ASP A 205 9.38 10.41 22.96
C ASP A 205 8.70 10.81 21.64
N ASP A 206 8.78 9.95 20.63
CA ASP A 206 8.16 10.22 19.34
C ASP A 206 6.67 9.83 19.32
N ARG A 207 5.91 10.59 18.51
CA ARG A 207 4.53 10.29 18.13
C ARG A 207 4.48 10.14 16.63
N ILE A 208 4.32 8.90 16.18
CA ILE A 208 4.45 8.51 14.76
C ILE A 208 3.08 8.47 14.11
N ALA A 209 2.79 9.47 13.28
CA ALA A 209 1.57 9.48 12.48
C ALA A 209 1.67 8.44 11.37
N SER A 210 0.79 7.44 11.43
CA SER A 210 0.62 6.38 10.42
C SER A 210 -0.56 6.74 9.52
N THR A 211 -0.29 6.96 8.23
CA THR A 211 -1.32 7.32 7.25
C THR A 211 -1.83 6.14 6.44
N SER A 212 -1.26 4.95 6.66
CA SER A 212 -1.64 3.72 5.96
C SER A 212 -2.72 2.96 6.73
N PRO A 213 -3.78 2.49 6.05
CA PRO A 213 -4.76 1.57 6.63
C PRO A 213 -4.15 0.23 7.02
N LEU A 214 -4.76 -0.47 7.99
CA LEU A 214 -4.24 -1.72 8.58
C LEU A 214 -4.03 -2.84 7.53
N GLN A 215 -4.76 -2.82 6.44
CA GLN A 215 -4.65 -3.79 5.35
C GLN A 215 -3.36 -3.69 4.51
N PHE A 216 -2.54 -2.67 4.75
CA PHE A 216 -1.24 -2.52 4.09
C PHE A 216 -0.12 -2.77 5.11
N ASP A 217 0.90 -3.50 4.70
CA ASP A 217 2.09 -3.83 5.50
C ASP A 217 2.81 -2.59 6.05
N PHE A 218 2.76 -1.46 5.35
CA PHE A 218 3.32 -0.20 5.82
C PHE A 218 2.67 0.31 7.11
N SER A 219 1.40 -0.04 7.39
CA SER A 219 0.77 0.24 8.68
C SER A 219 1.40 -0.59 9.81
N LEU A 220 1.68 -1.87 9.54
CA LEU A 220 2.35 -2.77 10.49
C LEU A 220 3.81 -2.35 10.72
N LEU A 221 4.50 -1.85 9.68
CA LEU A 221 5.81 -1.21 9.83
C LEU A 221 5.72 -0.03 10.81
N ASN A 222 4.75 0.87 10.62
CA ASN A 222 4.59 2.06 11.45
C ASN A 222 4.25 1.71 12.91
N ILE A 223 3.35 0.74 13.12
CA ILE A 223 3.02 0.23 14.45
C ILE A 223 4.23 -0.46 15.08
N GLY A 224 4.97 -1.25 14.31
CA GLY A 224 6.20 -1.92 14.75
C GLY A 224 7.30 -0.95 15.11
N LEU A 225 7.48 0.12 14.34
CA LEU A 225 8.43 1.19 14.65
C LEU A 225 8.04 1.91 15.96
N ALA A 226 6.75 2.29 16.10
CA ALA A 226 6.27 2.98 17.29
C ALA A 226 6.37 2.11 18.54
N LEU A 227 5.69 0.98 18.58
CA LEU A 227 5.61 0.14 19.78
C LEU A 227 6.98 -0.52 20.09
N GLY A 228 7.73 -0.92 19.07
CA GLY A 228 9.05 -1.53 19.23
C GLY A 228 10.10 -0.58 19.78
N SER A 229 9.98 0.74 19.55
CA SER A 229 10.86 1.77 20.12
C SER A 229 10.34 2.37 21.43
N GLY A 230 9.16 1.95 21.92
CA GLY A 230 8.51 2.54 23.11
C GLY A 230 7.88 3.92 22.84
N ALA A 231 7.70 4.28 21.56
CA ALA A 231 7.04 5.50 21.10
C ALA A 231 5.51 5.31 21.03
N SER A 232 4.79 6.33 20.54
CA SER A 232 3.35 6.24 20.32
C SER A 232 3.02 6.19 18.84
N VAL A 233 2.06 5.35 18.43
CA VAL A 233 1.46 5.43 17.10
C VAL A 233 0.28 6.41 17.10
N VAL A 234 0.18 7.22 16.05
CA VAL A 234 -0.95 8.12 15.80
C VAL A 234 -1.64 7.66 14.52
N PRO A 235 -2.70 6.85 14.61
CA PRO A 235 -3.46 6.45 13.43
C PRO A 235 -4.15 7.65 12.79
N VAL A 236 -3.93 7.87 11.49
CA VAL A 236 -4.61 8.91 10.72
C VAL A 236 -5.58 8.26 9.75
N PRO A 237 -6.89 8.39 9.96
CA PRO A 237 -7.89 7.78 9.08
C PRO A 237 -7.73 8.23 7.62
N PRO A 238 -7.85 7.32 6.62
CA PRO A 238 -7.65 7.64 5.20
C PRO A 238 -8.54 8.78 4.70
N ARG A 239 -9.78 8.87 5.21
CA ARG A 239 -10.70 9.97 4.89
C ARG A 239 -10.16 11.35 5.28
N LEU A 240 -9.31 11.45 6.31
CA LEU A 240 -8.72 12.72 6.74
C LEU A 240 -7.44 13.04 5.95
N VAL A 241 -6.69 12.04 5.52
CA VAL A 241 -5.48 12.21 4.69
C VAL A 241 -5.82 12.87 3.35
N ARG A 242 -6.97 12.55 2.75
CA ARG A 242 -7.44 13.15 1.48
C ARG A 242 -7.66 14.66 1.55
N TRP A 243 -7.83 15.22 2.76
CA TRP A 243 -8.10 16.64 2.98
C TRP A 243 -6.93 17.28 3.75
N PRO A 244 -6.02 18.01 3.10
CA PRO A 244 -4.79 18.50 3.72
C PRO A 244 -5.03 19.28 4.99
N ARG A 245 -6.07 20.12 5.03
CA ARG A 245 -6.44 20.88 6.23
C ARG A 245 -6.78 19.99 7.43
N HIS A 246 -7.47 18.89 7.21
CA HIS A 246 -7.83 17.93 8.26
C HIS A 246 -6.63 17.09 8.66
N PHE A 247 -5.83 16.65 7.71
CA PHE A 247 -4.57 15.95 7.95
C PHE A 247 -3.63 16.76 8.85
N LEU A 248 -3.29 17.99 8.45
CA LEU A 248 -2.41 18.87 9.22
C LEU A 248 -2.98 19.24 10.61
N ARG A 249 -4.30 19.32 10.74
CA ARG A 249 -4.98 19.49 12.03
C ARG A 249 -4.72 18.30 12.95
N VAL A 250 -4.89 17.06 12.48
CA VAL A 250 -4.62 15.85 13.26
C VAL A 250 -3.18 15.84 13.74
N LEU A 251 -2.21 16.10 12.86
CA LEU A 251 -0.79 16.14 13.22
C LEU A 251 -0.53 17.15 14.37
N ARG A 252 -1.14 18.33 14.28
CA ARG A 252 -0.99 19.36 15.30
C ARG A 252 -1.66 18.97 16.63
N GLU A 253 -2.91 18.49 16.59
CA GLU A 253 -3.69 18.13 17.78
C GLU A 253 -3.08 16.96 18.54
N THR A 254 -2.57 15.97 17.85
CA THR A 254 -1.91 14.80 18.45
C THR A 254 -0.46 15.08 18.84
N GLY A 255 0.11 16.22 18.42
CA GLY A 255 1.51 16.54 18.62
C GLY A 255 2.44 15.56 17.92
N ALA A 256 2.08 15.12 16.69
CA ALA A 256 2.90 14.22 15.91
C ALA A 256 4.30 14.79 15.68
N THR A 257 5.34 13.99 15.96
CA THR A 257 6.74 14.34 15.78
C THR A 257 7.35 13.71 14.54
N GLN A 258 6.70 12.67 14.02
CA GLN A 258 7.08 11.96 12.82
C GLN A 258 5.82 11.64 11.99
N VAL A 259 5.94 11.68 10.67
CA VAL A 259 4.90 11.25 9.75
C VAL A 259 5.47 10.17 8.84
N ASN A 260 4.81 9.03 8.83
CA ASN A 260 5.12 7.93 7.92
C ASN A 260 3.97 7.79 6.91
N GLY A 261 4.28 7.87 5.63
CA GLY A 261 3.27 7.84 4.58
C GLY A 261 3.87 7.79 3.18
N VAL A 262 2.99 7.77 2.20
CA VAL A 262 3.40 7.85 0.79
C VAL A 262 3.68 9.31 0.39
N PRO A 263 4.57 9.57 -0.59
CA PRO A 263 4.86 10.94 -1.07
C PRO A 263 3.63 11.77 -1.44
N SER A 264 2.62 11.15 -2.06
CA SER A 264 1.42 11.84 -2.55
C SER A 264 0.59 12.54 -1.47
N ILE A 265 0.68 12.13 -0.19
CA ILE A 265 -0.04 12.81 0.90
C ILE A 265 0.41 14.26 1.10
N TRP A 266 1.65 14.59 0.73
CA TRP A 266 2.22 15.93 0.89
C TRP A 266 1.83 16.87 -0.25
N ARG A 267 1.57 16.35 -1.45
CA ARG A 267 1.29 17.16 -2.65
C ARG A 267 0.14 18.14 -2.45
N GLN A 268 -0.97 17.67 -1.88
CA GLN A 268 -2.13 18.52 -1.60
C GLN A 268 -1.83 19.55 -0.50
N ALA A 269 -1.05 19.16 0.53
CA ALA A 269 -0.63 20.07 1.60
C ALA A 269 0.31 21.16 1.08
N LEU A 270 1.28 20.81 0.22
CA LEU A 270 2.19 21.76 -0.42
C LEU A 270 1.46 22.76 -1.30
N ARG A 271 0.42 22.32 -2.01
CA ARG A 271 -0.34 23.16 -2.94
C ARG A 271 -1.33 24.10 -2.24
N TYR A 272 -2.06 23.60 -1.25
CA TYR A 272 -3.22 24.32 -0.69
C TYR A 272 -3.03 24.85 0.74
N GLU A 273 -2.13 24.28 1.52
CA GLU A 273 -1.96 24.62 2.94
C GLU A 273 -0.49 24.84 3.36
N PRO A 274 0.37 25.50 2.54
CA PRO A 274 1.80 25.62 2.84
C PRO A 274 2.09 26.34 4.17
N ALA A 275 1.29 27.35 4.54
CA ALA A 275 1.45 28.08 5.79
C ALA A 275 1.14 27.21 7.03
N ARG A 276 0.11 26.32 6.92
CA ARG A 276 -0.21 25.39 8.01
C ARG A 276 0.83 24.29 8.12
N LEU A 277 1.38 23.85 6.99
CA LEU A 277 2.47 22.89 6.95
C LEU A 277 3.72 23.46 7.61
N ALA A 278 4.13 24.69 7.27
CA ALA A 278 5.26 25.37 7.88
C ALA A 278 5.08 25.63 9.40
N ALA A 279 3.85 25.66 9.88
CA ALA A 279 3.53 25.83 11.29
C ALA A 279 3.73 24.54 12.13
N LEU A 280 4.01 23.38 11.53
CA LEU A 280 4.25 22.11 12.24
C LEU A 280 5.69 22.06 12.81
N GLN A 281 6.01 22.98 13.70
CA GLN A 281 7.36 23.12 14.27
C GLN A 281 7.81 21.90 15.12
N GLY A 282 6.88 21.07 15.58
CA GLY A 282 7.16 19.85 16.33
C GLY A 282 7.52 18.65 15.46
N LEU A 283 7.31 18.73 14.14
CA LEU A 283 7.61 17.63 13.22
C LEU A 283 9.12 17.54 12.97
N ARG A 284 9.69 16.41 13.35
CA ARG A 284 11.14 16.15 13.31
C ARG A 284 11.54 15.15 12.23
N ARG A 285 10.61 14.27 11.78
CA ARG A 285 10.91 13.23 10.81
C ARG A 285 9.77 13.02 9.84
N VAL A 286 10.14 12.71 8.60
CA VAL A 286 9.25 12.25 7.54
C VAL A 286 9.86 10.99 6.95
N LEU A 287 9.18 9.86 7.09
CA LEU A 287 9.53 8.61 6.42
C LEU A 287 8.51 8.36 5.32
N PHE A 288 8.99 8.15 4.11
CA PHE A 288 8.11 7.90 2.95
C PHE A 288 8.50 6.63 2.21
N CYS A 289 7.49 5.96 1.67
CA CYS A 289 7.61 4.67 0.98
C CYS A 289 6.56 4.53 -0.11
N GLY A 290 6.76 3.58 -1.03
CA GLY A 290 5.73 3.10 -1.96
C GLY A 290 5.54 3.93 -3.22
N GLU A 291 6.15 5.09 -3.34
CA GLU A 291 6.12 5.94 -4.54
C GLU A 291 7.46 6.66 -4.73
N VAL A 292 7.72 7.06 -5.96
CA VAL A 292 8.82 8.01 -6.24
C VAL A 292 8.42 9.39 -5.73
N PHE A 293 9.22 9.98 -4.85
CA PHE A 293 9.01 11.36 -4.41
C PHE A 293 9.65 12.31 -5.43
N PRO A 294 8.87 13.17 -6.13
CA PRO A 294 9.45 14.12 -7.06
C PRO A 294 10.43 15.06 -6.33
N PRO A 295 11.69 15.19 -6.82
CA PRO A 295 12.70 15.99 -6.10
C PRO A 295 12.29 17.45 -5.87
N ALA A 296 11.57 18.07 -6.79
CA ALA A 296 11.07 19.45 -6.62
C ALA A 296 10.06 19.57 -5.47
N GLU A 297 9.13 18.61 -5.33
CA GLU A 297 8.17 18.59 -4.21
C GLU A 297 8.88 18.34 -2.88
N LEU A 298 9.88 17.45 -2.88
CA LEU A 298 10.66 17.15 -1.67
C LEU A 298 11.51 18.35 -1.21
N ARG A 299 12.19 19.06 -2.13
CA ARG A 299 12.90 20.31 -1.80
C ARG A 299 11.95 21.33 -1.18
N ARG A 300 10.77 21.50 -1.78
CA ARG A 300 9.76 22.41 -1.23
C ARG A 300 9.27 21.99 0.15
N LEU A 301 9.13 20.70 0.39
CA LEU A 301 8.77 20.17 1.71
C LEU A 301 9.90 20.41 2.73
N GLN A 302 11.17 20.23 2.34
CA GLN A 302 12.33 20.52 3.19
C GLN A 302 12.43 22.00 3.57
N GLU A 303 12.07 22.92 2.66
CA GLU A 303 12.01 24.36 2.94
C GLU A 303 10.96 24.68 4.02
N LEU A 304 9.77 24.10 3.90
CA LEU A 304 8.65 24.35 4.83
C LEU A 304 8.85 23.65 6.18
N LEU A 305 9.56 22.53 6.21
CA LEU A 305 9.85 21.75 7.41
C LEU A 305 11.37 21.76 7.72
N PRO A 306 11.95 22.94 8.06
CA PRO A 306 13.40 23.09 8.16
C PRO A 306 14.06 22.29 9.27
N ARG A 307 13.35 21.67 10.16
CA ARG A 307 13.86 20.82 11.26
C ARG A 307 13.66 19.33 11.03
N ALA A 308 12.88 18.96 10.00
CA ALA A 308 12.56 17.55 9.76
C ALA A 308 13.69 16.84 9.00
N GLU A 309 14.04 15.66 9.45
CA GLU A 309 14.84 14.67 8.73
C GLU A 309 13.94 13.88 7.80
N PHE A 310 14.45 13.46 6.64
CA PHE A 310 13.70 12.74 5.64
C PHE A 310 14.36 11.39 5.40
N THR A 311 13.56 10.32 5.34
CA THR A 311 14.03 8.96 5.08
C THR A 311 13.21 8.35 3.95
N ASN A 312 13.89 7.93 2.90
CA ASN A 312 13.32 7.13 1.83
C ASN A 312 13.32 5.65 2.24
N CYS A 313 12.17 5.02 2.27
CA CYS A 313 12.02 3.61 2.56
C CYS A 313 11.61 2.87 1.29
N TYR A 314 12.32 1.80 0.96
CA TYR A 314 12.01 0.93 -0.17
C TYR A 314 11.71 -0.48 0.30
N GLY A 315 10.72 -1.13 -0.34
CA GLY A 315 10.37 -2.52 -0.11
C GLY A 315 9.03 -2.92 -0.71
N SER A 316 8.66 -4.16 -0.47
CA SER A 316 7.40 -4.76 -0.90
C SER A 316 6.73 -5.50 0.25
N THR A 317 5.47 -5.85 0.11
CA THR A 317 4.71 -6.59 1.13
C THR A 317 5.36 -7.94 1.47
N GLU A 318 6.07 -8.54 0.53
CA GLU A 318 6.77 -9.81 0.67
C GLU A 318 7.99 -9.75 1.61
N SER A 319 8.40 -8.52 2.01
CA SER A 319 9.55 -8.28 2.91
C SER A 319 9.32 -7.18 3.95
N MET A 320 8.13 -6.55 3.98
CA MET A 320 7.76 -5.32 4.67
C MET A 320 8.54 -4.10 4.16
N ALA A 321 9.85 -4.08 4.29
CA ALA A 321 10.77 -3.13 3.66
C ALA A 321 12.18 -3.74 3.57
N CYS A 322 13.00 -3.17 2.68
CA CYS A 322 14.38 -3.61 2.48
C CYS A 322 15.39 -2.59 3.00
N SER A 323 15.09 -1.29 2.84
CA SER A 323 16.07 -0.22 3.13
C SER A 323 15.42 1.03 3.70
N PHE A 324 16.25 1.83 4.38
CA PHE A 324 15.88 3.11 5.00
C PHE A 324 17.00 4.10 4.72
N GLU A 325 16.88 4.88 3.64
CA GLU A 325 17.91 5.78 3.16
C GLU A 325 17.67 7.22 3.64
N PRO A 326 18.61 7.82 4.41
CA PRO A 326 18.53 9.21 4.77
C PRO A 326 18.62 10.12 3.54
N VAL A 327 17.68 11.03 3.38
CA VAL A 327 17.70 11.98 2.27
C VAL A 327 18.58 13.18 2.61
N PRO A 328 19.53 13.57 1.73
CA PRO A 328 20.38 14.75 1.94
C PRO A 328 19.55 16.03 2.18
N ARG A 329 20.11 16.91 3.00
CA ARG A 329 19.44 18.16 3.29
C ARG A 329 20.42 19.33 3.33
N PRO A 330 20.24 20.34 2.44
CA PRO A 330 19.23 20.38 1.37
C PRO A 330 19.44 19.29 0.33
N LEU A 331 18.35 18.86 -0.32
CA LEU A 331 18.45 17.97 -1.46
C LEU A 331 19.12 18.72 -2.61
N PRO A 332 20.26 18.23 -3.17
CA PRO A 332 20.97 18.90 -4.24
C PRO A 332 20.07 19.24 -5.44
N GLU A 333 20.28 20.37 -6.08
CA GLU A 333 19.51 20.77 -7.27
C GLU A 333 19.72 19.79 -8.44
N THR A 334 20.89 19.16 -8.49
CA THR A 334 21.28 18.16 -9.50
C THR A 334 20.68 16.77 -9.24
N ALA A 335 20.01 16.56 -8.10
CA ALA A 335 19.38 15.29 -7.80
C ALA A 335 18.09 15.13 -8.61
N ASP A 336 18.15 14.29 -9.64
CA ASP A 336 16.99 13.92 -10.48
C ASP A 336 16.23 12.72 -9.93
N GLN A 337 16.87 11.92 -9.07
CA GLN A 337 16.35 10.71 -8.49
C GLN A 337 16.90 10.53 -7.06
N LEU A 338 16.09 9.88 -6.21
CA LEU A 338 16.52 9.51 -4.86
C LEU A 338 17.09 8.09 -4.85
N SER A 339 18.17 7.91 -4.09
CA SER A 339 18.64 6.56 -3.73
C SER A 339 17.57 5.82 -2.93
N ILE A 340 17.45 4.52 -3.17
CA ILE A 340 16.72 3.60 -2.28
C ILE A 340 17.67 3.01 -1.21
N GLY A 341 18.93 3.44 -1.20
CA GLY A 341 19.93 3.03 -0.23
C GLY A 341 20.45 1.60 -0.40
N ILE A 342 20.92 1.08 0.71
CA ILE A 342 21.34 -0.32 0.86
C ILE A 342 20.35 -1.05 1.77
N ALA A 343 20.36 -2.38 1.73
CA ALA A 343 19.49 -3.17 2.60
C ALA A 343 19.80 -2.91 4.09
N HIS A 344 18.74 -3.02 4.92
CA HIS A 344 18.87 -2.90 6.38
C HIS A 344 19.79 -4.00 6.96
N PRO A 345 20.35 -3.82 8.17
CA PRO A 345 21.20 -4.81 8.82
C PRO A 345 20.57 -6.20 8.85
N GLY A 346 21.32 -7.21 8.38
CA GLY A 346 20.86 -8.59 8.27
C GLY A 346 20.16 -8.94 6.95
N ALA A 347 20.05 -7.99 6.03
CA ALA A 347 19.57 -8.20 4.68
C ALA A 347 20.60 -7.73 3.64
N GLU A 348 20.43 -8.13 2.39
CA GLU A 348 21.29 -7.76 1.26
C GLU A 348 20.47 -7.63 -0.02
N LEU A 349 20.69 -6.53 -0.75
CA LEU A 349 20.15 -6.34 -2.10
C LEU A 349 21.21 -6.76 -3.13
N LEU A 350 20.79 -7.54 -4.11
CA LEU A 350 21.60 -7.98 -5.24
C LEU A 350 20.98 -7.45 -6.54
N LEU A 351 21.81 -7.11 -7.52
CA LEU A 351 21.37 -6.92 -8.90
C LEU A 351 21.67 -8.19 -9.68
N VAL A 352 20.68 -8.68 -10.42
CA VAL A 352 20.79 -9.91 -11.20
C VAL A 352 20.38 -9.61 -12.64
N ASP A 353 21.17 -10.05 -13.60
CA ASP A 353 20.89 -9.86 -15.02
C ASP A 353 19.92 -10.90 -15.59
N GLY A 354 19.62 -10.79 -16.89
CA GLY A 354 18.70 -11.71 -17.58
C GLY A 354 19.22 -13.16 -17.70
N THR A 355 20.50 -13.42 -17.39
CA THR A 355 21.12 -14.76 -17.40
C THR A 355 21.12 -15.39 -16.00
N GLY A 356 20.81 -14.60 -14.96
CA GLY A 356 20.85 -15.02 -13.57
C GLY A 356 22.17 -14.73 -12.86
N GLU A 357 23.09 -14.01 -13.51
CA GLU A 357 24.38 -13.63 -12.95
C GLU A 357 24.29 -12.30 -12.18
N ILE A 358 25.14 -12.15 -11.15
CA ILE A 358 25.16 -10.94 -10.32
C ILE A 358 25.86 -9.82 -11.06
N VAL A 359 25.24 -8.64 -11.06
CA VAL A 359 25.78 -7.41 -11.64
C VAL A 359 26.44 -6.57 -10.55
N GLU A 360 27.77 -6.46 -10.60
CA GLU A 360 28.55 -5.66 -9.65
C GLU A 360 28.94 -4.28 -10.22
N GLU A 361 28.95 -4.13 -11.54
CA GLU A 361 29.40 -2.90 -12.23
C GLU A 361 28.42 -1.75 -11.99
N PRO A 362 28.89 -0.58 -11.46
CA PRO A 362 28.04 0.59 -11.25
C PRO A 362 27.43 1.10 -12.55
N GLY A 363 26.13 1.47 -12.50
CA GLY A 363 25.40 2.00 -13.65
C GLY A 363 24.84 0.95 -14.61
N VAL A 364 25.16 -0.33 -14.41
CA VAL A 364 24.56 -1.43 -15.19
C VAL A 364 23.24 -1.86 -14.54
N PRO A 365 22.11 -1.88 -15.29
CA PRO A 365 20.83 -2.27 -14.75
C PRO A 365 20.71 -3.78 -14.54
N GLY A 366 20.03 -4.17 -13.47
CA GLY A 366 19.64 -5.55 -13.16
C GLY A 366 18.33 -5.60 -12.42
N GLU A 367 17.75 -6.79 -12.26
CA GLU A 367 16.61 -7.02 -11.40
C GLU A 367 17.06 -7.09 -9.94
N LEU A 368 16.36 -6.39 -9.04
CA LEU A 368 16.66 -6.40 -7.62
C LEU A 368 16.19 -7.71 -6.99
N HIS A 369 17.12 -8.44 -6.38
CA HIS A 369 16.83 -9.62 -5.56
C HIS A 369 17.18 -9.31 -4.10
N LEU A 370 16.32 -9.75 -3.17
CA LEU A 370 16.51 -9.51 -1.74
C LEU A 370 16.82 -10.79 -1.00
N ARG A 371 17.98 -10.84 -0.35
CA ARG A 371 18.33 -11.81 0.69
C ARG A 371 17.95 -11.22 2.04
N SER A 372 17.10 -11.89 2.81
CA SER A 372 16.68 -11.37 4.11
C SER A 372 16.07 -12.48 4.98
N PRO A 373 16.25 -12.43 6.31
CA PRO A 373 15.51 -13.27 7.25
C PRO A 373 14.04 -12.86 7.37
N ALA A 374 13.67 -11.68 6.82
CA ALA A 374 12.34 -11.10 6.88
C ALA A 374 11.46 -11.44 5.66
N LEU A 375 11.87 -12.39 4.81
CA LEU A 375 11.08 -12.80 3.66
C LEU A 375 9.80 -13.51 4.07
N PHE A 376 8.75 -13.28 3.27
CA PHE A 376 7.50 -14.02 3.38
C PHE A 376 7.70 -15.53 3.20
N THR A 377 6.77 -16.34 3.69
CA THR A 377 6.84 -17.81 3.51
C THR A 377 6.31 -18.26 2.15
N GLY A 378 5.55 -17.41 1.47
CA GLY A 378 4.96 -17.66 0.17
C GLY A 378 3.59 -16.98 0.04
N TYR A 379 2.96 -17.16 -1.12
CA TYR A 379 1.58 -16.74 -1.34
C TYR A 379 0.61 -17.83 -0.87
N TRP A 380 -0.43 -17.44 -0.17
CA TRP A 380 -1.44 -18.35 0.38
C TRP A 380 -2.14 -19.12 -0.74
N ASP A 381 -2.07 -20.45 -0.68
CA ASP A 381 -2.68 -21.38 -1.65
C ASP A 381 -2.25 -21.14 -3.12
N ASP A 382 -1.06 -20.52 -3.33
CA ASP A 382 -0.48 -20.28 -4.66
C ASP A 382 1.00 -20.67 -4.73
N PRO A 383 1.27 -21.99 -4.84
CA PRO A 383 2.64 -22.49 -4.92
C PRO A 383 3.36 -22.12 -6.23
N VAL A 384 2.61 -21.79 -7.30
CA VAL A 384 3.20 -21.38 -8.58
C VAL A 384 3.78 -19.98 -8.47
N ALA A 385 2.97 -19.02 -8.01
CA ALA A 385 3.46 -17.66 -7.77
C ALA A 385 4.57 -17.63 -6.70
N THR A 386 4.47 -18.46 -5.66
CA THR A 386 5.51 -18.57 -4.62
C THR A 386 6.86 -18.97 -5.23
N ARG A 387 6.90 -20.03 -6.06
CA ARG A 387 8.15 -20.45 -6.72
C ARG A 387 8.68 -19.43 -7.75
N ALA A 388 7.82 -18.63 -8.32
CA ALA A 388 8.23 -17.56 -9.24
C ALA A 388 8.88 -16.37 -8.49
N ALA A 389 8.45 -16.10 -7.26
CA ALA A 389 8.95 -15.01 -6.43
C ALA A 389 10.14 -15.40 -5.54
N LEU A 390 10.12 -16.61 -4.97
CA LEU A 390 11.21 -17.14 -4.15
C LEU A 390 12.07 -18.06 -5.01
N VAL A 391 13.26 -17.56 -5.37
CA VAL A 391 14.20 -18.26 -6.25
C VAL A 391 15.46 -18.66 -5.47
N PRO A 392 16.25 -19.65 -5.95
CA PRO A 392 17.52 -19.99 -5.32
C PRO A 392 18.44 -18.78 -5.20
N ASP A 393 19.18 -18.72 -4.10
CA ASP A 393 20.18 -17.67 -3.84
C ASP A 393 21.29 -17.72 -4.92
N PRO A 394 21.46 -16.68 -5.75
CA PRO A 394 22.48 -16.68 -6.80
C PRO A 394 23.92 -16.74 -6.26
N LEU A 395 24.18 -16.29 -5.02
CA LEU A 395 25.48 -16.40 -4.36
C LEU A 395 25.80 -17.82 -3.91
N SER A 396 24.77 -18.63 -3.62
CA SER A 396 24.95 -19.98 -3.10
C SER A 396 23.76 -20.90 -3.49
N PRO A 397 23.62 -21.22 -4.78
CA PRO A 397 22.46 -21.96 -5.28
C PRO A 397 22.28 -23.35 -4.64
N GLN A 398 23.40 -23.96 -4.16
CA GLN A 398 23.41 -25.28 -3.55
C GLN A 398 23.01 -25.27 -2.06
N SER A 399 22.91 -24.10 -1.43
CA SER A 399 22.59 -23.98 0.00
C SER A 399 21.14 -24.31 0.34
N GLY A 400 20.26 -24.30 -0.66
CA GLY A 400 18.81 -24.37 -0.47
C GLY A 400 18.19 -23.08 0.07
N GLN A 401 18.98 -22.02 0.25
CA GLN A 401 18.45 -20.69 0.59
C GLN A 401 17.71 -20.07 -0.59
N LEU A 402 16.67 -19.32 -0.27
CA LEU A 402 15.87 -18.60 -1.24
C LEU A 402 16.02 -17.08 -1.05
N VAL A 403 15.95 -16.36 -2.15
CA VAL A 403 15.89 -14.90 -2.21
C VAL A 403 14.57 -14.45 -2.84
N LEU A 404 14.12 -13.28 -2.49
CA LEU A 404 12.96 -12.67 -3.13
C LEU A 404 13.40 -12.01 -4.44
N ARG A 405 12.84 -12.47 -5.53
CA ARG A 405 12.84 -11.81 -6.82
C ARG A 405 11.76 -10.73 -6.82
N THR A 406 12.17 -9.45 -6.79
CA THR A 406 11.23 -8.35 -6.54
C THR A 406 10.40 -7.94 -7.75
N GLY A 407 10.88 -8.20 -8.97
CA GLY A 407 10.34 -7.66 -10.20
C GLY A 407 10.72 -6.19 -10.45
N ASP A 408 11.46 -5.57 -9.54
CA ASP A 408 11.96 -4.21 -9.67
C ASP A 408 13.33 -4.18 -10.37
N LEU A 409 13.53 -3.23 -11.27
CA LEU A 409 14.81 -2.94 -11.89
C LEU A 409 15.54 -1.87 -11.09
N GLY A 410 16.84 -2.03 -10.95
CA GLY A 410 17.70 -1.07 -10.30
C GLY A 410 19.07 -0.96 -10.95
N VAL A 411 19.81 0.04 -10.51
CA VAL A 411 21.25 0.19 -10.77
C VAL A 411 21.98 0.46 -9.47
N ARG A 412 23.24 0.03 -9.40
CA ARG A 412 24.13 0.40 -8.30
C ARG A 412 24.85 1.70 -8.64
N GLY A 413 24.81 2.68 -7.73
CA GLY A 413 25.63 3.89 -7.81
C GLY A 413 27.11 3.62 -7.52
N LYS A 414 27.95 4.63 -7.77
CA LYS A 414 29.40 4.54 -7.50
C LYS A 414 29.71 4.40 -6.00
N ASP A 415 28.82 4.89 -5.16
CA ASP A 415 28.92 4.84 -3.70
C ASP A 415 28.35 3.53 -3.11
N GLY A 416 27.89 2.61 -3.98
CA GLY A 416 27.34 1.31 -3.59
C GLY A 416 25.84 1.32 -3.27
N GLU A 417 25.18 2.48 -3.28
CA GLU A 417 23.75 2.62 -3.10
C GLU A 417 22.96 2.18 -4.33
N PHE A 418 21.72 1.79 -4.14
CA PHE A 418 20.84 1.38 -5.23
C PHE A 418 19.86 2.48 -5.60
N TYR A 419 19.51 2.51 -6.90
CA TYR A 419 18.53 3.42 -7.49
C TYR A 419 17.49 2.60 -8.24
N PHE A 420 16.20 2.92 -8.02
CA PHE A 420 15.09 2.23 -8.68
C PHE A 420 14.93 2.71 -10.12
N CYS A 421 14.87 1.79 -11.09
CA CYS A 421 14.78 2.11 -12.51
C CYS A 421 13.46 1.73 -13.18
N GLY A 422 12.49 1.23 -12.42
CA GLY A 422 11.21 0.76 -12.94
C GLY A 422 10.95 -0.71 -12.62
N ARG A 423 10.05 -1.34 -13.39
CA ARG A 423 9.65 -2.73 -13.16
C ARG A 423 9.78 -3.58 -14.41
N THR A 424 9.97 -4.88 -14.22
CA THR A 424 9.97 -5.88 -15.30
C THR A 424 8.55 -6.28 -15.73
N ASP A 425 7.53 -5.99 -14.91
CA ASP A 425 6.14 -6.34 -15.11
C ASP A 425 5.23 -5.10 -15.32
N SER A 426 3.91 -5.31 -15.32
CA SER A 426 2.91 -4.26 -15.52
C SER A 426 2.35 -3.69 -14.20
N GLN A 427 3.03 -3.93 -13.08
CA GLN A 427 2.63 -3.33 -11.82
C GLN A 427 2.94 -1.83 -11.77
N VAL A 428 2.04 -1.08 -11.17
CA VAL A 428 2.18 0.36 -10.96
C VAL A 428 1.85 0.74 -9.52
N GLN A 429 2.28 1.93 -9.12
CA GLN A 429 1.93 2.51 -7.83
C GLN A 429 0.94 3.66 -8.06
N ILE A 430 -0.25 3.56 -7.47
CA ILE A 430 -1.30 4.59 -7.52
C ILE A 430 -1.58 5.07 -6.11
N ASN A 431 -1.17 6.28 -5.80
CA ASN A 431 -1.30 6.86 -4.45
C ASN A 431 -0.79 5.89 -3.36
N GLY A 432 0.39 5.31 -3.59
CA GLY A 432 1.04 4.33 -2.71
C GLY A 432 0.44 2.94 -2.71
N ASN A 433 -0.58 2.67 -3.52
CA ASN A 433 -1.19 1.35 -3.61
C ASN A 433 -0.60 0.58 -4.79
N ARG A 434 -0.15 -0.64 -4.55
CA ARG A 434 0.31 -1.56 -5.59
C ARG A 434 -0.86 -2.05 -6.42
N VAL A 435 -0.84 -1.80 -7.71
CA VAL A 435 -1.89 -2.14 -8.66
C VAL A 435 -1.33 -2.99 -9.79
N GLU A 436 -1.92 -4.17 -9.97
CA GLU A 436 -1.73 -4.99 -11.17
C GLU A 436 -2.69 -4.48 -12.25
N LEU A 437 -2.15 -3.88 -13.31
CA LEU A 437 -2.98 -3.39 -14.41
C LEU A 437 -3.82 -4.49 -15.04
N GLY A 438 -3.29 -5.72 -15.10
CA GLY A 438 -4.01 -6.89 -15.61
C GLY A 438 -5.27 -7.26 -14.81
N GLU A 439 -5.33 -7.01 -13.50
CA GLU A 439 -6.54 -7.22 -12.70
C GLU A 439 -7.65 -6.24 -13.10
N VAL A 440 -7.28 -4.99 -13.34
CA VAL A 440 -8.23 -3.95 -13.80
C VAL A 440 -8.70 -4.24 -15.23
N GLU A 441 -7.77 -4.63 -16.12
CA GLU A 441 -8.06 -5.01 -17.50
C GLU A 441 -9.05 -6.20 -17.56
N GLN A 442 -8.83 -7.21 -16.75
CA GLN A 442 -9.70 -8.38 -16.66
C GLN A 442 -11.10 -8.01 -16.16
N GLN A 443 -11.19 -7.13 -15.15
CA GLN A 443 -12.48 -6.64 -14.66
C GLN A 443 -13.24 -5.87 -15.74
N LEU A 444 -12.55 -5.02 -16.53
CA LEU A 444 -13.15 -4.30 -17.65
C LEU A 444 -13.64 -5.25 -18.76
N GLN A 445 -12.87 -6.27 -19.08
CA GLN A 445 -13.24 -7.28 -20.08
C GLN A 445 -14.45 -8.14 -19.65
N ALA A 446 -14.69 -8.26 -18.35
CA ALA A 446 -15.88 -8.92 -17.82
C ALA A 446 -17.18 -8.09 -17.97
N TYR A 447 -17.08 -6.80 -18.36
CA TYR A 447 -18.24 -5.98 -18.64
C TYR A 447 -18.91 -6.36 -19.97
N PRO A 448 -20.22 -6.66 -19.98
CA PRO A 448 -20.93 -6.95 -21.22
C PRO A 448 -20.81 -5.77 -22.20
N GLY A 449 -20.24 -6.00 -23.38
CA GLY A 449 -20.02 -4.95 -24.38
C GLY A 449 -18.58 -4.45 -24.49
N VAL A 450 -17.63 -4.98 -23.72
CA VAL A 450 -16.19 -4.78 -23.88
C VAL A 450 -15.54 -6.06 -24.41
N THR A 451 -14.83 -5.97 -25.54
CA THR A 451 -14.12 -7.12 -26.14
C THR A 451 -12.64 -7.15 -25.77
N ALA A 452 -12.05 -5.99 -25.56
CA ALA A 452 -10.67 -5.86 -25.13
C ALA A 452 -10.52 -4.59 -24.28
N ALA A 453 -9.58 -4.62 -23.33
CA ALA A 453 -9.24 -3.48 -22.51
C ALA A 453 -7.74 -3.43 -22.26
N ALA A 454 -7.20 -2.22 -22.17
CA ALA A 454 -5.85 -1.94 -21.69
C ALA A 454 -5.93 -0.79 -20.68
N VAL A 455 -5.08 -0.84 -19.65
CA VAL A 455 -5.03 0.17 -18.60
C VAL A 455 -3.60 0.70 -18.48
N LEU A 456 -3.48 2.02 -18.34
CA LEU A 456 -2.21 2.69 -18.12
C LEU A 456 -2.27 3.54 -16.84
N ALA A 457 -1.12 3.70 -16.20
CA ALA A 457 -0.92 4.74 -15.19
C ALA A 457 -0.38 5.99 -15.90
N LEU A 458 -1.17 7.06 -15.95
CA LEU A 458 -0.82 8.31 -16.61
C LEU A 458 -0.85 9.47 -15.60
N PRO A 459 -0.12 10.58 -15.86
CA PRO A 459 -0.21 11.76 -15.01
C PRO A 459 -1.63 12.32 -15.00
N GLY A 460 -2.18 12.49 -13.81
CA GLY A 460 -3.48 13.14 -13.62
C GLY A 460 -3.38 14.65 -13.48
N PRO A 461 -4.54 15.37 -13.40
CA PRO A 461 -4.59 16.82 -13.29
C PRO A 461 -3.87 17.40 -12.06
N ASP A 462 -3.78 16.59 -11.01
CA ASP A 462 -3.11 16.94 -9.75
C ASP A 462 -1.61 16.61 -9.73
N GLY A 463 -1.05 16.13 -10.86
CA GLY A 463 0.35 15.73 -11.00
C GLY A 463 0.68 14.36 -10.41
N GLY A 464 -0.30 13.66 -9.84
CA GLY A 464 -0.19 12.27 -9.40
C GLY A 464 -0.41 11.29 -10.55
N GLN A 465 -0.12 10.01 -10.31
CA GLN A 465 -0.47 8.93 -11.24
C GLN A 465 -1.95 8.57 -11.07
N GLN A 466 -2.66 8.42 -12.19
CA GLN A 466 -4.04 7.92 -12.23
C GLN A 466 -4.18 6.79 -13.25
N LEU A 467 -5.18 5.91 -13.03
CA LEU A 467 -5.48 4.87 -14.00
C LEU A 467 -6.37 5.41 -15.11
N THR A 468 -5.94 5.17 -16.34
CA THR A 468 -6.68 5.49 -17.57
C THR A 468 -6.95 4.20 -18.32
N ALA A 469 -8.22 3.92 -18.60
CA ALA A 469 -8.66 2.71 -19.30
C ALA A 469 -8.96 3.01 -20.77
N PHE A 470 -8.52 2.10 -21.63
CA PHE A 470 -8.83 2.04 -23.07
C PHE A 470 -9.66 0.79 -23.33
N THR A 471 -10.86 0.95 -23.87
CA THR A 471 -11.79 -0.15 -24.07
C THR A 471 -12.22 -0.26 -25.52
N VAL A 472 -12.24 -1.49 -26.05
CA VAL A 472 -12.76 -1.81 -27.39
C VAL A 472 -14.18 -2.34 -27.23
N PRO A 473 -15.20 -1.72 -27.86
CA PRO A 473 -16.57 -2.18 -27.75
C PRO A 473 -16.77 -3.52 -28.50
N ALA A 474 -17.71 -4.32 -28.03
CA ALA A 474 -18.20 -5.43 -28.82
C ALA A 474 -18.90 -4.90 -30.08
N THR A 475 -18.38 -5.24 -31.25
CA THR A 475 -19.04 -4.88 -32.51
C THR A 475 -20.45 -5.44 -32.51
N ARG A 476 -21.45 -4.57 -32.81
CA ARG A 476 -22.81 -5.04 -33.10
C ARG A 476 -22.72 -6.11 -34.20
N ARG A 477 -23.10 -7.35 -33.90
CA ARG A 477 -23.52 -8.25 -34.98
C ARG A 477 -24.74 -7.59 -35.61
N THR A 478 -24.55 -7.01 -36.81
CA THR A 478 -25.64 -6.58 -37.69
C THR A 478 -26.40 -7.83 -38.14
N GLY A 479 -27.44 -8.19 -37.43
CA GLY A 479 -28.30 -9.32 -37.69
C GLY A 479 -29.67 -9.06 -37.08
N THR A 480 -30.56 -8.55 -37.90
CA THR A 480 -32.05 -8.60 -37.92
C THR A 480 -32.81 -8.73 -36.60
N ASP A 481 -33.57 -7.68 -36.35
CA ASP A 481 -34.93 -7.61 -35.83
C ASP A 481 -35.34 -8.30 -34.51
N GLY A 482 -35.47 -7.42 -33.47
CA GLY A 482 -36.35 -7.62 -32.34
C GLY A 482 -36.51 -6.30 -31.57
N PRO A 483 -37.76 -5.85 -31.22
CA PRO A 483 -38.03 -4.50 -30.69
C PRO A 483 -37.73 -4.34 -29.19
N HIS A 484 -36.90 -5.15 -28.57
CA HIS A 484 -36.47 -5.01 -27.17
C HIS A 484 -34.99 -5.41 -27.02
N GLY A 485 -34.10 -4.55 -27.48
CA GLY A 485 -32.67 -4.66 -27.26
C GLY A 485 -32.06 -3.29 -27.10
N GLU A 486 -32.14 -2.70 -25.89
CA GLU A 486 -31.24 -1.63 -25.52
C GLU A 486 -29.81 -2.19 -25.60
N ALA A 487 -29.16 -1.94 -26.74
CA ALA A 487 -27.73 -2.14 -26.86
C ALA A 487 -27.09 -1.24 -25.78
N ASN A 488 -26.43 -1.86 -24.79
CA ASN A 488 -25.63 -1.13 -23.83
C ASN A 488 -24.65 -0.24 -24.62
N ALA A 489 -25.04 1.01 -24.81
CA ALA A 489 -24.15 2.02 -25.35
C ALA A 489 -22.96 2.10 -24.42
N TRP A 490 -21.76 2.20 -24.97
CA TRP A 490 -20.56 2.42 -24.19
C TRP A 490 -20.79 3.65 -23.29
N ASP A 491 -20.68 3.46 -21.98
CA ASP A 491 -20.87 4.52 -20.97
C ASP A 491 -19.74 4.40 -19.93
N ALA A 492 -18.91 5.45 -19.86
CA ALA A 492 -17.83 5.55 -18.90
C ALA A 492 -18.31 5.49 -17.45
N GLY A 493 -19.50 6.02 -17.15
CA GLY A 493 -20.12 5.94 -15.83
C GLY A 493 -20.48 4.51 -15.45
N ALA A 494 -21.15 3.79 -16.35
CA ALA A 494 -21.51 2.39 -16.14
C ALA A 494 -20.29 1.48 -15.99
N LEU A 495 -19.21 1.71 -16.77
CA LEU A 495 -17.93 0.99 -16.62
C LEU A 495 -17.28 1.27 -15.27
N ARG A 496 -17.27 2.54 -14.83
CA ARG A 496 -16.74 2.92 -13.51
C ARG A 496 -17.51 2.24 -12.39
N ASP A 497 -18.83 2.27 -12.43
CA ASP A 497 -19.71 1.65 -11.44
C ASP A 497 -19.53 0.12 -11.41
N PHE A 498 -19.36 -0.48 -12.59
CA PHE A 498 -19.07 -1.91 -12.68
C PHE A 498 -17.74 -2.28 -12.02
N CYS A 499 -16.68 -1.53 -12.29
CA CYS A 499 -15.38 -1.71 -11.64
C CYS A 499 -15.47 -1.50 -10.12
N ALA A 500 -16.15 -0.47 -9.66
CA ALA A 500 -16.28 -0.14 -8.24
C ALA A 500 -17.00 -1.20 -7.40
N ARG A 501 -17.78 -2.08 -8.02
CA ARG A 501 -18.43 -3.22 -7.31
C ARG A 501 -17.44 -4.29 -6.84
N THR A 502 -16.26 -4.35 -7.47
CA THR A 502 -15.29 -5.43 -7.23
C THR A 502 -13.91 -4.89 -6.86
N LEU A 503 -13.48 -3.79 -7.51
CA LEU A 503 -12.18 -3.20 -7.31
C LEU A 503 -12.20 -2.15 -6.19
N PRO A 504 -11.15 -2.09 -5.35
CA PRO A 504 -10.97 -0.99 -4.41
C PRO A 504 -10.92 0.36 -5.13
N PRO A 505 -11.27 1.47 -4.46
CA PRO A 505 -11.34 2.79 -5.09
C PRO A 505 -10.08 3.22 -5.84
N TYR A 506 -8.90 2.86 -5.35
CA TYR A 506 -7.61 3.18 -5.99
C TYR A 506 -7.30 2.37 -7.26
N MET A 507 -8.04 1.29 -7.51
CA MET A 507 -7.94 0.45 -8.72
C MET A 507 -9.01 0.79 -9.77
N VAL A 508 -9.97 1.65 -9.45
CA VAL A 508 -11.01 2.07 -10.40
C VAL A 508 -10.44 3.16 -11.32
N PRO A 509 -10.43 2.97 -12.65
CA PRO A 509 -9.93 3.99 -13.58
C PRO A 509 -10.68 5.32 -13.42
N GLN A 510 -9.93 6.43 -13.47
CA GLN A 510 -10.48 7.78 -13.41
C GLN A 510 -10.94 8.26 -14.79
N GLU A 511 -10.28 7.80 -15.84
CA GLU A 511 -10.59 8.12 -17.22
C GLU A 511 -10.84 6.87 -18.04
N PHE A 512 -11.78 6.96 -18.99
CA PHE A 512 -12.14 5.86 -19.90
C PHE A 512 -12.18 6.40 -21.33
N HIS A 513 -11.42 5.74 -22.21
CA HIS A 513 -11.37 6.04 -23.63
C HIS A 513 -11.92 4.88 -24.43
N LEU A 514 -12.81 5.21 -25.38
CA LEU A 514 -13.28 4.26 -26.38
C LEU A 514 -12.28 4.25 -27.54
N VAL A 515 -11.81 3.08 -27.92
CA VAL A 515 -10.92 2.89 -29.07
C VAL A 515 -11.44 1.77 -29.98
N ASP A 516 -11.23 1.90 -31.30
CA ASP A 516 -11.67 0.88 -32.24
C ASP A 516 -10.86 -0.42 -32.11
N THR A 517 -9.55 -0.29 -31.83
CA THR A 517 -8.62 -1.40 -31.64
C THR A 517 -7.52 -1.00 -30.66
N LEU A 518 -6.95 -1.96 -29.95
CA LEU A 518 -5.75 -1.75 -29.18
C LEU A 518 -4.53 -1.88 -30.09
N PRO A 519 -3.61 -0.88 -30.12
CA PRO A 519 -2.37 -1.00 -30.88
C PRO A 519 -1.52 -2.12 -30.28
N THR A 520 -0.81 -2.85 -31.17
CA THR A 520 0.06 -3.96 -30.78
C THR A 520 1.48 -3.74 -31.25
N THR A 521 2.44 -4.18 -30.46
CA THR A 521 3.85 -4.27 -30.83
C THR A 521 4.07 -5.36 -31.89
N ALA A 522 5.25 -5.39 -32.52
CA ALA A 522 5.63 -6.43 -33.48
C ALA A 522 5.49 -7.86 -32.91
N ASN A 523 5.53 -8.04 -31.60
CA ASN A 523 5.39 -9.31 -30.89
C ASN A 523 3.93 -9.62 -30.47
N GLY A 524 2.95 -8.83 -30.95
CA GLY A 524 1.52 -9.05 -30.66
C GLY A 524 1.07 -8.64 -29.26
N LYS A 525 1.90 -7.96 -28.47
CA LYS A 525 1.52 -7.40 -27.16
C LYS A 525 0.92 -6.01 -27.34
N VAL A 526 0.02 -5.60 -26.44
CA VAL A 526 -0.51 -4.21 -26.42
C VAL A 526 0.61 -3.21 -26.34
N ASP A 527 0.63 -2.26 -27.30
CA ASP A 527 1.58 -1.15 -27.32
C ASP A 527 1.07 -0.01 -26.42
N ARG A 528 1.47 -0.08 -25.15
CA ARG A 528 1.09 0.92 -24.14
C ARG A 528 1.69 2.29 -24.41
N ALA A 529 2.85 2.35 -25.08
CA ALA A 529 3.48 3.62 -25.44
C ALA A 529 2.67 4.36 -26.53
N ALA A 530 2.16 3.61 -27.52
CA ALA A 530 1.28 4.17 -28.55
C ALA A 530 -0.03 4.68 -27.96
N LEU A 531 -0.63 3.95 -26.99
CA LEU A 531 -1.83 4.40 -26.29
C LEU A 531 -1.57 5.69 -25.49
N ALA A 532 -0.47 5.76 -24.75
CA ALA A 532 -0.11 6.95 -23.98
C ALA A 532 0.10 8.19 -24.87
N ALA A 533 0.74 8.02 -26.03
CA ALA A 533 0.94 9.10 -27.01
C ALA A 533 -0.40 9.60 -27.59
N GLY A 534 -1.37 8.71 -27.77
CA GLY A 534 -2.70 9.05 -28.28
C GLY A 534 -3.53 9.95 -27.35
N VAL A 535 -3.36 9.83 -26.03
CA VAL A 535 -4.07 10.69 -25.07
C VAL A 535 -3.61 12.15 -25.14
N GLY A 536 -2.30 12.38 -25.43
CA GLY A 536 -1.75 13.73 -25.58
C GLY A 536 -2.13 14.44 -26.89
N ALA A 537 -2.75 13.73 -27.86
CA ALA A 537 -3.04 14.22 -29.20
C ALA A 537 -4.53 14.54 -29.46
N VAL A 538 -5.44 14.36 -28.46
CA VAL A 538 -6.86 14.66 -28.65
C VAL A 538 -7.07 16.17 -28.57
N PRO A 539 -7.47 16.87 -29.66
CA PRO A 539 -7.88 18.27 -29.60
C PRO A 539 -9.19 18.34 -28.79
N GLU A 540 -9.31 19.34 -27.95
CA GLU A 540 -10.58 19.69 -27.29
C GLU A 540 -11.69 19.81 -28.35
N SER A 541 -12.49 18.76 -28.52
CA SER A 541 -13.65 18.79 -29.41
C SER A 541 -14.76 19.56 -28.71
N GLY A 542 -15.06 20.71 -29.32
CA GLY A 542 -15.94 21.76 -28.88
C GLY A 542 -17.30 21.33 -28.39
N GLY A 543 -17.64 21.83 -27.22
CA GLY A 543 -19.04 21.97 -26.78
C GLY A 543 -19.81 22.91 -27.70
N GLY A 544 -20.75 22.37 -28.45
CA GLY A 544 -21.64 23.16 -29.29
C GLY A 544 -22.51 24.09 -28.45
N SER A 545 -22.23 25.40 -28.50
CA SER A 545 -23.09 26.45 -28.01
C SER A 545 -24.00 26.90 -29.13
N VAL A 546 -25.31 26.84 -28.88
CA VAL A 546 -26.39 27.35 -29.74
C VAL A 546 -26.30 28.89 -29.80
N LYS A 547 -26.23 29.42 -31.01
CA LYS A 547 -26.21 30.85 -31.33
C LYS A 547 -27.58 31.48 -31.12
N GLY A 548 -27.59 32.60 -30.42
CA GLY A 548 -28.59 33.67 -30.56
C GLY A 548 -27.87 35.00 -30.78
N SER A 549 -28.02 35.58 -31.97
CA SER A 549 -27.62 36.97 -32.31
C SER A 549 -28.89 37.88 -32.26
N PRO A 550 -28.85 39.25 -32.33
CA PRO A 550 -27.82 40.12 -32.85
C PRO A 550 -27.60 41.46 -32.07
N GLY A 551 -26.59 42.23 -32.48
CA GLY A 551 -26.51 43.67 -32.18
C GLY A 551 -25.09 44.25 -32.17
N SER A 552 -24.62 44.82 -33.30
CA SER A 552 -23.45 45.72 -33.42
C SER A 552 -23.83 47.16 -33.09
N PRO A 553 -22.96 48.22 -33.10
CA PRO A 553 -21.51 48.28 -33.44
C PRO A 553 -20.64 49.24 -32.56
N ASP A 554 -19.39 49.35 -32.96
CA ASP A 554 -18.45 50.49 -32.95
C ASP A 554 -17.28 50.56 -31.96
N SER A 555 -16.17 50.52 -32.61
CA SER A 555 -15.00 51.42 -32.67
C SER A 555 -13.79 51.23 -31.74
N ALA A 556 -12.69 51.01 -32.48
CA ALA A 556 -11.36 51.62 -32.36
C ALA A 556 -10.36 51.26 -31.26
N GLY A 557 -9.18 50.82 -31.70
CA GLY A 557 -7.90 51.14 -31.04
C GLY A 557 -6.94 49.99 -30.81
N ALA A 558 -6.07 49.67 -31.76
CA ALA A 558 -4.76 49.04 -31.52
C ALA A 558 -3.74 50.12 -31.09
N PRO A 559 -2.52 49.82 -30.59
CA PRO A 559 -1.60 48.75 -30.96
C PRO A 559 -0.69 48.13 -29.84
N ASP A 560 -0.18 46.95 -30.19
CA ASP A 560 1.22 46.46 -30.12
C ASP A 560 2.06 46.58 -28.88
N SER A 561 2.58 45.44 -28.36
CA SER A 561 4.01 45.15 -28.19
C SER A 561 4.27 43.87 -27.39
N THR A 562 4.80 42.85 -28.03
CA THR A 562 6.00 42.04 -27.77
C THR A 562 6.33 41.62 -26.33
N GLY A 563 6.44 40.30 -26.13
CA GLY A 563 7.16 39.74 -24.98
C GLY A 563 6.83 38.27 -24.67
N ARG A 564 7.21 37.34 -25.54
CA ARG A 564 7.31 35.91 -25.18
C ARG A 564 8.66 35.65 -24.53
N PRO A 565 8.78 35.00 -23.37
CA PRO A 565 9.98 34.30 -22.98
C PRO A 565 10.02 32.87 -23.55
N PRO A 566 11.21 32.31 -23.79
CA PRO A 566 11.42 31.07 -24.54
C PRO A 566 11.03 29.83 -23.71
N GLY A 567 10.44 28.86 -24.40
CA GLY A 567 10.10 27.56 -23.85
C GLY A 567 11.33 26.71 -23.52
N ILE A 568 11.29 26.06 -22.38
CA ILE A 568 12.23 25.02 -21.96
C ILE A 568 11.82 23.72 -22.65
N PRO A 569 12.72 23.00 -23.35
CA PRO A 569 12.36 21.74 -23.98
C PRO A 569 12.25 20.64 -22.93
N VAL A 570 11.08 20.03 -22.85
CA VAL A 570 10.86 18.76 -22.14
C VAL A 570 11.56 17.66 -22.94
N ARG A 571 12.62 17.09 -22.39
CA ARG A 571 13.25 15.89 -22.95
C ARG A 571 12.37 14.68 -22.67
N ALA A 572 12.05 13.95 -23.72
CA ALA A 572 11.37 12.67 -23.68
C ALA A 572 12.20 11.61 -22.93
N PRO A 573 11.56 10.61 -22.31
CA PRO A 573 12.26 9.52 -21.65
C PRO A 573 13.07 8.72 -22.68
N VAL A 574 14.29 8.34 -22.28
CA VAL A 574 15.21 7.56 -23.08
C VAL A 574 14.64 6.17 -23.33
N VAL A 575 14.23 5.91 -24.56
CA VAL A 575 13.92 4.56 -25.04
C VAL A 575 15.25 3.91 -25.40
N LEU A 576 15.70 2.94 -24.61
CA LEU A 576 16.82 2.08 -24.94
C LEU A 576 16.43 1.20 -26.14
N ARG A 577 17.01 1.48 -27.31
CA ARG A 577 16.98 0.60 -28.48
C ARG A 577 17.86 -0.62 -28.17
N GLY A 578 17.27 -1.80 -28.22
CA GLY A 578 18.00 -3.05 -28.15
C GLY A 578 19.05 -3.15 -29.28
N CYS A 579 20.29 -3.42 -28.91
CA CYS A 579 21.28 -3.96 -29.81
C CYS A 579 20.97 -5.43 -30.02
N GLY A 580 20.62 -5.81 -31.24
CA GLY A 580 20.63 -7.19 -31.69
C GLY A 580 22.06 -7.69 -31.91
N ARG A 581 22.32 -8.81 -31.31
CA ARG A 581 22.95 -10.02 -31.92
C ARG A 581 22.81 -11.15 -30.95
#